data_ddc6a88fad23ee37c75708b635a2bcd6
#
_entry.id   ddc6a88fad23ee37c75708b635a2bcd6
#
_cell.length_a   1.000
_cell.length_b   1.000
_cell.length_c   1.000
_cell.angle_alpha   90.00
_cell.angle_beta   90.00
_cell.angle_gamma   90.00
#
_symmetry.space_group_name_H-M   'P 1'
#
loop_
_entity.id
_entity.type
_entity.pdbx_description
1 polymer ?
#
loop_
_entity_poly.entity_id
_entity_poly.type
_entity_poly.pdbx_seq_one_letter_code
_entity_poly.pdbx_strand_id
1 'polypeptide(L)'
;LSKKKIDLVKQELELYLSNPSLTMESKGWTKAQYDEIIEDLEQKIENSKRGKSSRNKGANYERTIAKIFKEKLGVELKRTPMSGGFAKDTSKGDEFRGDIVSIDDTVDFILHVECKSHKTWKLKEWIKQAKEDCPEGKIPIVVFHQGQRNENGKRVEEAGDYVVLSLEDFLNIVDKDKIIVLKEQRPKKLKKLKGENRGGIE
;
A
#
# COMPACT_ATOMS: atom_id res chain seq x y z
N LEU A 1 -15.43 10.85 -2.29
CA LEU A 1 -15.99 12.06 -2.93
C LEU A 1 -14.92 12.78 -3.75
N SER A 2 -15.28 13.38 -4.90
CA SER A 2 -14.38 14.25 -5.67
C SER A 2 -14.07 15.54 -4.88
N LYS A 3 -12.93 16.21 -5.20
CA LYS A 3 -12.56 17.48 -4.56
C LYS A 3 -13.69 18.49 -4.61
N LYS A 4 -14.31 18.68 -5.79
CA LYS A 4 -15.45 19.58 -5.99
C LYS A 4 -16.63 19.25 -5.08
N LYS A 5 -16.97 17.96 -4.90
CA LYS A 5 -18.06 17.55 -4.00
C LYS A 5 -17.73 17.83 -2.53
N ILE A 6 -16.47 17.66 -2.11
CA ILE A 6 -16.06 17.97 -0.72
C ILE A 6 -16.06 19.46 -0.46
N ASP A 7 -15.66 20.27 -1.42
CA ASP A 7 -15.70 21.73 -1.27
C ASP A 7 -17.15 22.24 -1.13
N LEU A 8 -18.10 21.63 -1.84
CA LEU A 8 -19.54 21.91 -1.66
C LEU A 8 -20.04 21.51 -0.27
N VAL A 9 -19.67 20.32 0.21
CA VAL A 9 -20.05 19.87 1.58
C VAL A 9 -19.52 20.81 2.66
N LYS A 10 -18.30 21.33 2.49
CA LYS A 10 -17.73 22.31 3.42
C LYS A 10 -18.49 23.64 3.40
N GLN A 11 -18.81 24.14 2.21
CA GLN A 11 -19.60 25.37 2.06
C GLN A 11 -20.99 25.23 2.69
N GLU A 12 -21.62 24.07 2.52
CA GLU A 12 -22.91 23.76 3.12
C GLU A 12 -22.82 23.72 4.65
N LEU A 13 -21.79 23.07 5.20
CA LEU A 13 -21.54 23.03 6.64
C LEU A 13 -21.29 24.44 7.20
N GLU A 14 -20.44 25.24 6.57
CA GLU A 14 -20.18 26.62 6.96
C GLU A 14 -21.46 27.47 6.96
N LEU A 15 -22.30 27.33 5.95
CA LEU A 15 -23.58 28.03 5.85
C LEU A 15 -24.51 27.66 7.02
N TYR A 16 -24.62 26.36 7.34
CA TYR A 16 -25.50 25.92 8.42
C TYR A 16 -24.98 26.34 9.80
N LEU A 17 -23.67 26.32 10.00
CA LEU A 17 -23.05 26.75 11.26
C LEU A 17 -23.06 28.28 11.47
N SER A 18 -23.12 29.04 10.39
CA SER A 18 -23.11 30.52 10.48
C SER A 18 -24.36 31.09 11.18
N ASN A 19 -25.52 30.46 11.00
CA ASN A 19 -26.77 30.84 11.69
C ASN A 19 -27.68 29.61 11.89
N PRO A 20 -27.45 28.85 12.96
CA PRO A 20 -28.20 27.61 13.24
C PRO A 20 -29.72 27.82 13.36
N SER A 21 -30.13 28.90 14.07
CA SER A 21 -31.55 29.16 14.29
C SER A 21 -32.30 29.48 13.00
N LEU A 22 -31.72 30.35 12.16
CA LEU A 22 -32.29 30.68 10.85
C LEU A 22 -32.30 29.47 9.92
N THR A 23 -31.26 28.63 9.97
CA THR A 23 -31.17 27.40 9.18
C THR A 23 -32.29 26.44 9.57
N MET A 24 -32.47 26.18 10.85
CA MET A 24 -33.54 25.29 11.33
C MET A 24 -34.93 25.82 10.94
N GLU A 25 -35.18 27.12 11.13
CA GLU A 25 -36.45 27.76 10.78
C GLU A 25 -36.73 27.66 9.25
N SER A 26 -35.76 28.07 8.43
CA SER A 26 -35.91 28.07 6.96
C SER A 26 -36.09 26.69 6.34
N LYS A 27 -35.52 25.65 6.97
CA LYS A 27 -35.62 24.25 6.56
C LYS A 27 -36.74 23.48 7.22
N GLY A 28 -37.38 24.03 8.23
CA GLY A 28 -38.38 23.37 9.07
C GLY A 28 -37.80 22.18 9.88
N TRP A 29 -36.53 22.29 10.27
CA TRP A 29 -35.86 21.23 11.02
C TRP A 29 -36.02 21.40 12.53
N THR A 30 -36.20 20.27 13.22
CA THR A 30 -36.03 20.20 14.67
C THR A 30 -34.57 20.30 15.04
N LYS A 31 -34.25 20.60 16.29
CA LYS A 31 -32.89 20.63 16.80
C LYS A 31 -32.18 19.28 16.58
N ALA A 32 -32.86 18.14 16.82
CA ALA A 32 -32.31 16.82 16.62
C ALA A 32 -31.94 16.54 15.13
N GLN A 33 -32.81 16.97 14.21
CA GLN A 33 -32.52 16.82 12.76
C GLN A 33 -31.35 17.72 12.32
N TYR A 34 -31.26 18.92 12.86
CA TYR A 34 -30.13 19.78 12.58
C TYR A 34 -28.82 19.18 13.07
N ASP A 35 -28.76 18.67 14.29
CA ASP A 35 -27.57 18.06 14.87
C ASP A 35 -27.13 16.82 14.07
N GLU A 36 -28.08 15.96 13.67
CA GLU A 36 -27.80 14.78 12.82
C GLU A 36 -27.19 15.18 11.46
N ILE A 37 -27.71 16.24 10.82
CA ILE A 37 -27.20 16.71 9.54
C ILE A 37 -25.80 17.30 9.67
N ILE A 38 -25.54 18.07 10.72
CA ILE A 38 -24.20 18.62 10.99
C ILE A 38 -23.19 17.47 11.18
N GLU A 39 -23.53 16.48 12.01
CA GLU A 39 -22.67 15.32 12.24
C GLU A 39 -22.37 14.54 10.94
N ASP A 40 -23.38 14.32 10.08
CA ASP A 40 -23.20 13.66 8.78
C ASP A 40 -22.26 14.45 7.84
N LEU A 41 -22.40 15.78 7.76
CA LEU A 41 -21.53 16.63 6.95
C LEU A 41 -20.07 16.61 7.47
N GLU A 42 -19.87 16.72 8.78
CA GLU A 42 -18.55 16.61 9.40
C GLU A 42 -17.91 15.23 9.16
N GLN A 43 -18.70 14.17 9.30
CA GLN A 43 -18.24 12.80 9.04
C GLN A 43 -17.84 12.61 7.57
N LYS A 44 -18.56 13.18 6.61
CA LYS A 44 -18.20 13.16 5.18
C LYS A 44 -16.87 13.85 4.92
N ILE A 45 -16.62 14.99 5.54
CA ILE A 45 -15.36 15.73 5.42
C ILE A 45 -14.20 14.91 6.00
N GLU A 46 -14.40 14.35 7.20
CA GLU A 46 -13.37 13.56 7.88
C GLU A 46 -13.03 12.27 7.09
N ASN A 47 -14.04 11.55 6.59
CA ASN A 47 -13.85 10.38 5.76
C ASN A 47 -13.08 10.71 4.47
N SER A 48 -13.31 11.87 3.89
CA SER A 48 -12.54 12.33 2.71
C SER A 48 -11.08 12.60 3.04
N LYS A 49 -10.79 13.23 4.21
CA LYS A 49 -9.42 13.47 4.69
C LYS A 49 -8.69 12.14 4.92
N ARG A 50 -9.33 11.18 5.61
CA ARG A 50 -8.80 9.83 5.86
C ARG A 50 -8.49 9.09 4.56
N GLY A 51 -9.40 9.11 3.59
CA GLY A 51 -9.21 8.49 2.29
C GLY A 51 -8.03 9.12 1.50
N LYS A 52 -7.86 10.45 1.55
CA LYS A 52 -6.70 11.13 0.94
C LYS A 52 -5.39 10.73 1.62
N SER A 53 -5.36 10.70 2.95
CA SER A 53 -4.19 10.29 3.72
C SER A 53 -3.80 8.85 3.41
N SER A 54 -4.76 7.93 3.33
CA SER A 54 -4.53 6.52 3.01
C SER A 54 -3.93 6.35 1.60
N ARG A 55 -4.50 7.02 0.59
CA ARG A 55 -3.96 7.01 -0.78
C ARG A 55 -2.53 7.55 -0.85
N ASN A 56 -2.24 8.65 -0.14
CA ASN A 56 -0.91 9.22 -0.11
C ASN A 56 0.11 8.27 0.54
N LYS A 57 -0.27 7.57 1.60
CA LYS A 57 0.57 6.54 2.25
C LYS A 57 0.88 5.40 1.28
N GLY A 58 -0.12 4.87 0.59
CA GLY A 58 0.07 3.83 -0.43
C GLY A 58 1.03 4.30 -1.52
N ALA A 59 0.74 5.44 -2.15
CA ALA A 59 1.59 6.00 -3.21
C ALA A 59 3.04 6.30 -2.76
N ASN A 60 3.24 6.72 -1.51
CA ASN A 60 4.59 6.93 -0.97
C ASN A 60 5.31 5.59 -0.77
N TYR A 61 4.61 4.57 -0.30
CA TYR A 61 5.17 3.23 -0.14
C TYR A 61 5.59 2.63 -1.49
N GLU A 62 4.73 2.68 -2.51
CA GLU A 62 5.02 2.25 -3.87
C GLU A 62 6.28 2.93 -4.44
N ARG A 63 6.43 4.26 -4.24
CA ARG A 63 7.65 5.01 -4.65
C ARG A 63 8.90 4.52 -3.89
N THR A 64 8.77 4.23 -2.60
CA THR A 64 9.87 3.73 -1.78
C THR A 64 10.32 2.36 -2.27
N ILE A 65 9.40 1.45 -2.56
CA ILE A 65 9.72 0.12 -3.08
C ILE A 65 10.34 0.23 -4.49
N ALA A 66 9.78 1.06 -5.38
CA ALA A 66 10.37 1.31 -6.70
C ALA A 66 11.81 1.81 -6.59
N LYS A 67 12.09 2.72 -5.65
CA LYS A 67 13.45 3.21 -5.39
C LYS A 67 14.39 2.11 -4.91
N ILE A 68 13.95 1.26 -3.98
CA ILE A 68 14.74 0.13 -3.46
C ILE A 68 15.08 -0.84 -4.60
N PHE A 69 14.11 -1.22 -5.42
CA PHE A 69 14.35 -2.09 -6.57
C PHE A 69 15.33 -1.45 -7.57
N LYS A 70 15.12 -0.16 -7.91
CA LYS A 70 16.04 0.58 -8.79
C LYS A 70 17.48 0.55 -8.26
N GLU A 71 17.69 0.85 -6.98
CA GLU A 71 19.01 0.89 -6.36
C GLU A 71 19.68 -0.50 -6.30
N LYS A 72 18.88 -1.57 -6.12
CA LYS A 72 19.41 -2.93 -5.98
C LYS A 72 19.60 -3.65 -7.31
N LEU A 73 18.73 -3.42 -8.27
CA LEU A 73 18.72 -4.10 -9.56
C LEU A 73 19.44 -3.27 -10.66
N GLY A 74 19.68 -1.98 -10.45
CA GLY A 74 20.26 -1.09 -11.46
C GLY A 74 19.32 -0.76 -12.62
N VAL A 75 18.00 -0.98 -12.44
CA VAL A 75 16.99 -0.78 -13.48
C VAL A 75 16.13 0.44 -13.16
N GLU A 76 15.81 1.24 -14.18
CA GLU A 76 14.93 2.39 -14.01
C GLU A 76 13.48 1.95 -13.80
N LEU A 77 13.04 1.95 -12.54
CA LEU A 77 11.70 1.55 -12.13
C LEU A 77 10.92 2.74 -11.56
N LYS A 78 9.65 2.82 -11.87
CA LYS A 78 8.74 3.85 -11.37
C LYS A 78 7.42 3.27 -10.88
N ARG A 79 6.78 4.03 -10.01
CA ARG A 79 5.40 3.80 -9.62
C ARG A 79 4.48 4.00 -10.82
N THR A 80 3.56 3.07 -11.04
CA THR A 80 2.51 3.19 -12.06
C THR A 80 1.56 4.34 -11.69
N PRO A 81 1.36 5.34 -12.57
CA PRO A 81 0.38 6.39 -12.34
C PRO A 81 -1.03 5.79 -12.24
N MET A 82 -1.78 6.12 -11.16
CA MET A 82 -3.17 5.69 -10.97
C MET A 82 -3.36 4.16 -11.03
N SER A 83 -2.49 3.40 -10.39
CA SER A 83 -2.44 1.93 -10.40
C SER A 83 -3.80 1.21 -10.21
N GLY A 84 -4.76 1.80 -9.51
CA GLY A 84 -6.09 1.21 -9.35
C GLY A 84 -7.10 1.50 -10.49
N GLY A 85 -6.86 2.48 -11.35
CA GLY A 85 -7.80 2.93 -12.40
C GLY A 85 -7.30 2.69 -13.82
N PHE A 86 -5.99 2.76 -14.02
CA PHE A 86 -5.33 2.65 -15.32
C PHE A 86 -5.30 1.19 -15.84
N ALA A 87 -5.15 0.23 -14.93
CA ALA A 87 -5.11 -1.20 -15.27
C ALA A 87 -6.45 -1.75 -15.82
N LYS A 88 -7.55 -1.01 -15.63
CA LYS A 88 -8.86 -1.39 -16.16
C LYS A 88 -9.13 -0.84 -17.56
N ASP A 89 -8.31 0.08 -18.04
CA ASP A 89 -8.39 0.61 -19.40
C ASP A 89 -7.51 -0.25 -20.32
N THR A 90 -8.09 -1.29 -20.89
CA THR A 90 -7.45 -2.25 -21.81
C THR A 90 -6.80 -1.60 -23.04
N SER A 91 -7.05 -0.32 -23.30
CA SER A 91 -6.45 0.42 -24.41
C SER A 91 -4.98 0.78 -24.22
N LYS A 92 -4.45 0.67 -22.99
CA LYS A 92 -3.09 1.11 -22.64
C LYS A 92 -2.06 -0.01 -22.43
N GLY A 93 -2.43 -1.26 -22.75
CA GLY A 93 -1.54 -2.41 -22.72
C GLY A 93 -1.26 -2.97 -21.31
N ASP A 94 -0.84 -4.22 -21.28
CA ASP A 94 -0.49 -4.96 -20.07
C ASP A 94 0.79 -4.44 -19.37
N GLU A 95 1.55 -3.58 -20.05
CA GLU A 95 2.83 -3.03 -19.59
C GLU A 95 2.71 -2.19 -18.32
N PHE A 96 1.53 -1.58 -18.08
CA PHE A 96 1.27 -0.71 -16.92
C PHE A 96 0.49 -1.40 -15.80
N ARG A 97 0.34 -2.72 -15.84
CA ARG A 97 -0.26 -3.47 -14.73
C ARG A 97 0.72 -3.63 -13.58
N GLY A 98 0.20 -3.55 -12.35
CA GLY A 98 0.99 -3.57 -11.12
C GLY A 98 1.34 -2.17 -10.62
N ASP A 99 1.86 -2.10 -9.42
CA ASP A 99 2.20 -0.83 -8.75
C ASP A 99 3.56 -0.26 -9.19
N ILE A 100 4.44 -1.11 -9.76
CA ILE A 100 5.79 -0.74 -10.18
C ILE A 100 6.05 -1.32 -11.57
N VAL A 101 6.56 -0.46 -12.46
CA VAL A 101 6.88 -0.81 -13.85
C VAL A 101 8.26 -0.30 -14.24
N SER A 102 8.90 -0.97 -15.22
CA SER A 102 10.08 -0.43 -15.89
C SER A 102 9.66 0.73 -16.80
N ILE A 103 10.52 1.72 -16.90
CA ILE A 103 10.44 2.78 -17.91
C ILE A 103 11.54 2.67 -18.96
N ASP A 104 12.37 1.65 -18.84
CA ASP A 104 13.40 1.31 -19.80
C ASP A 104 12.85 0.21 -20.71
N ASP A 105 12.54 0.56 -21.95
CA ASP A 105 11.98 -0.36 -22.94
C ASP A 105 12.94 -1.49 -23.33
N THR A 106 14.22 -1.39 -22.97
CA THR A 106 15.22 -2.44 -23.20
C THR A 106 15.26 -3.49 -22.11
N VAL A 107 14.53 -3.26 -21.00
CA VAL A 107 14.52 -4.15 -19.83
C VAL A 107 13.16 -4.82 -19.70
N ASP A 108 13.14 -6.13 -19.78
CA ASP A 108 11.99 -6.94 -19.40
C ASP A 108 11.96 -7.13 -17.88
N PHE A 109 11.12 -6.31 -17.21
CA PHE A 109 10.90 -6.44 -15.77
C PHE A 109 9.82 -7.50 -15.51
N ILE A 110 10.26 -8.73 -15.31
CA ILE A 110 9.39 -9.92 -15.20
C ILE A 110 8.51 -9.96 -13.92
N LEU A 111 8.74 -9.08 -12.93
CA LEU A 111 7.94 -9.07 -11.71
C LEU A 111 6.69 -8.21 -11.88
N HIS A 112 5.54 -8.77 -11.55
CA HIS A 112 4.31 -8.02 -11.33
C HIS A 112 4.20 -7.69 -9.84
N VAL A 113 4.46 -6.44 -9.48
CA VAL A 113 4.61 -6.00 -8.10
C VAL A 113 3.32 -5.36 -7.60
N GLU A 114 2.74 -5.93 -6.55
CA GLU A 114 1.62 -5.37 -5.79
C GLU A 114 2.10 -4.91 -4.41
N CYS A 115 1.98 -3.63 -4.10
CA CYS A 115 2.46 -3.02 -2.86
C CYS A 115 1.33 -2.85 -1.84
N LYS A 116 1.52 -3.31 -0.61
CA LYS A 116 0.52 -3.21 0.46
C LYS A 116 1.11 -2.59 1.73
N SER A 117 0.49 -1.51 2.21
CA SER A 117 0.85 -0.85 3.46
C SER A 117 -0.37 -0.74 4.37
N HIS A 118 -0.74 -1.84 5.00
CA HIS A 118 -1.91 -1.96 5.87
C HIS A 118 -1.53 -2.35 7.29
N LYS A 119 -2.37 -1.97 8.26
CA LYS A 119 -2.22 -2.40 9.66
C LYS A 119 -2.57 -3.86 9.87
N THR A 120 -3.52 -4.37 9.10
CA THR A 120 -4.03 -5.74 9.19
C THR A 120 -3.64 -6.51 7.94
N TRP A 121 -3.17 -7.73 8.13
CA TRP A 121 -2.72 -8.57 7.03
C TRP A 121 -3.88 -9.32 6.40
N LYS A 122 -4.00 -9.19 5.11
CA LYS A 122 -4.97 -9.88 4.27
C LYS A 122 -4.24 -10.63 3.15
N LEU A 123 -3.22 -11.42 3.53
CA LEU A 123 -2.31 -12.06 2.59
C LEU A 123 -3.03 -12.87 1.51
N LYS A 124 -4.05 -13.65 1.89
CA LYS A 124 -4.83 -14.46 0.95
C LYS A 124 -5.49 -13.60 -0.14
N GLU A 125 -6.09 -12.48 0.26
CA GLU A 125 -6.75 -11.55 -0.66
C GLU A 125 -5.73 -10.86 -1.56
N TRP A 126 -4.59 -10.44 -0.99
CA TRP A 126 -3.52 -9.75 -1.73
C TRP A 126 -2.85 -10.66 -2.75
N ILE A 127 -2.56 -11.92 -2.38
CA ILE A 127 -2.00 -12.91 -3.31
C ILE A 127 -2.99 -13.20 -4.44
N LYS A 128 -4.28 -13.36 -4.11
CA LYS A 128 -5.33 -13.56 -5.10
C LYS A 128 -5.36 -12.39 -6.08
N GLN A 129 -5.41 -11.15 -5.59
CA GLN A 129 -5.40 -9.94 -6.42
C GLN A 129 -4.15 -9.88 -7.31
N ALA A 130 -2.95 -10.07 -6.74
CA ALA A 130 -1.71 -10.04 -7.50
C ALA A 130 -1.68 -11.07 -8.65
N LYS A 131 -2.24 -12.27 -8.42
CA LYS A 131 -2.35 -13.30 -9.46
C LYS A 131 -3.38 -12.97 -10.54
N GLU A 132 -4.55 -12.43 -10.14
CA GLU A 132 -5.62 -12.08 -11.09
C GLU A 132 -5.24 -10.88 -11.98
N ASP A 133 -4.48 -9.94 -11.44
CA ASP A 133 -4.02 -8.74 -12.15
C ASP A 133 -2.69 -8.97 -12.93
N CYS A 134 -2.02 -10.11 -12.70
CA CYS A 134 -0.72 -10.42 -13.29
C CYS A 134 -0.83 -10.75 -14.78
N PRO A 135 -0.10 -10.04 -15.67
CA PRO A 135 -0.01 -10.39 -17.07
C PRO A 135 0.65 -11.76 -17.27
N GLU A 136 0.35 -12.40 -18.40
CA GLU A 136 1.01 -13.63 -18.81
C GLU A 136 2.52 -13.42 -18.96
N GLY A 137 3.31 -14.38 -18.52
CA GLY A 137 4.79 -14.34 -18.58
C GLY A 137 5.44 -13.54 -17.44
N LYS A 138 4.65 -12.89 -16.55
CA LYS A 138 5.18 -12.22 -15.37
C LYS A 138 4.96 -13.03 -14.09
N ILE A 139 5.73 -12.74 -13.08
CA ILE A 139 5.71 -13.41 -11.76
C ILE A 139 5.02 -12.48 -10.75
N PRO A 140 3.85 -12.87 -10.21
CA PRO A 140 3.12 -12.06 -9.24
C PRO A 140 3.83 -12.09 -7.88
N ILE A 141 4.17 -10.91 -7.37
CA ILE A 141 4.70 -10.74 -6.01
C ILE A 141 3.90 -9.70 -5.24
N VAL A 142 3.71 -9.94 -3.96
CA VAL A 142 3.16 -8.96 -3.02
C VAL A 142 4.29 -8.44 -2.14
N VAL A 143 4.55 -7.14 -2.20
CA VAL A 143 5.49 -6.46 -1.30
C VAL A 143 4.68 -5.72 -0.24
N PHE A 144 4.88 -6.06 1.02
CA PHE A 144 4.12 -5.42 2.09
C PHE A 144 4.99 -4.95 3.24
N HIS A 145 4.58 -3.82 3.82
CA HIS A 145 5.22 -3.23 4.99
C HIS A 145 4.57 -3.75 6.26
N GLN A 146 5.38 -4.34 7.13
CA GLN A 146 4.98 -4.63 8.50
C GLN A 146 5.38 -3.46 9.39
N GLY A 147 4.42 -2.59 9.70
CA GLY A 147 4.60 -1.56 10.71
C GLY A 147 3.84 -1.93 11.95
N GLN A 148 4.52 -2.36 13.01
CA GLN A 148 3.91 -2.46 14.33
C GLN A 148 4.05 -1.13 15.06
N ARG A 149 2.98 -0.76 15.78
CA ARG A 149 3.04 0.28 16.80
C ARG A 149 2.75 -0.39 18.14
N ASN A 150 3.53 -0.07 19.16
CA ASN A 150 3.23 -0.48 20.53
C ASN A 150 1.95 0.20 21.04
N GLU A 151 1.49 -0.20 22.21
CA GLU A 151 0.29 0.34 22.86
C GLU A 151 0.31 1.87 23.00
N ASN A 152 1.50 2.47 23.08
CA ASN A 152 1.71 3.91 23.14
C ASN A 152 1.82 4.60 21.77
N GLY A 153 1.53 3.88 20.66
CA GLY A 153 1.55 4.42 19.30
C GLY A 153 2.93 4.66 18.70
N LYS A 154 4.03 4.28 19.39
CA LYS A 154 5.40 4.37 18.87
C LYS A 154 5.68 3.20 17.92
N ARG A 155 6.48 3.45 16.85
CA ARG A 155 6.97 2.38 15.98
C ARG A 155 7.81 1.39 16.77
N VAL A 156 7.54 0.09 16.55
CA VAL A 156 8.38 -1.00 17.07
C VAL A 156 9.51 -1.24 16.07
N GLU A 157 10.71 -1.54 16.55
CA GLU A 157 11.93 -1.69 15.73
C GLU A 157 11.90 -2.86 14.73
N GLU A 158 10.95 -3.78 14.86
CA GLU A 158 10.77 -4.93 13.96
C GLU A 158 9.97 -4.62 12.68
N ALA A 159 9.76 -3.33 12.36
CA ALA A 159 9.12 -2.92 11.12
C ALA A 159 10.02 -3.27 9.92
N GLY A 160 9.49 -4.01 8.96
CA GLY A 160 10.23 -4.44 7.77
C GLY A 160 9.34 -4.54 6.54
N ASP A 161 9.99 -4.62 5.40
CA ASP A 161 9.34 -4.93 4.14
C ASP A 161 9.55 -6.40 3.83
N TYR A 162 8.47 -7.08 3.45
CA TYR A 162 8.44 -8.50 3.16
C TYR A 162 7.91 -8.73 1.76
N VAL A 163 8.36 -9.83 1.14
CA VAL A 163 7.88 -10.27 -0.16
C VAL A 163 7.19 -11.62 0.00
N VAL A 164 6.02 -11.75 -0.62
CA VAL A 164 5.28 -13.01 -0.73
C VAL A 164 5.07 -13.34 -2.20
N LEU A 165 5.41 -14.56 -2.55
CA LEU A 165 5.19 -15.18 -3.85
C LEU A 165 4.95 -16.68 -3.67
N SER A 166 4.54 -17.40 -4.73
CA SER A 166 4.40 -18.86 -4.64
C SER A 166 5.77 -19.54 -4.50
N LEU A 167 5.78 -20.74 -3.93
CA LEU A 167 7.02 -21.53 -3.83
C LEU A 167 7.58 -21.85 -5.23
N GLU A 168 6.71 -22.12 -6.19
CA GLU A 168 7.08 -22.40 -7.58
C GLU A 168 7.76 -21.18 -8.20
N ASP A 169 7.16 -20.00 -8.11
CA ASP A 169 7.72 -18.75 -8.62
C ASP A 169 9.06 -18.43 -7.95
N PHE A 170 9.15 -18.63 -6.62
CA PHE A 170 10.39 -18.46 -5.89
C PHE A 170 11.50 -19.38 -6.42
N LEU A 171 11.22 -20.64 -6.64
CA LEU A 171 12.20 -21.61 -7.15
C LEU A 171 12.62 -21.30 -8.59
N ASN A 172 11.71 -20.72 -9.39
CA ASN A 172 12.01 -20.33 -10.78
C ASN A 172 12.96 -19.14 -10.88
N ILE A 173 12.89 -18.19 -9.92
CA ILE A 173 13.74 -16.96 -9.94
C ILE A 173 15.02 -17.10 -9.13
N VAL A 174 15.10 -18.08 -8.25
CA VAL A 174 16.26 -18.23 -7.38
C VAL A 174 17.31 -19.12 -8.02
N ASP A 175 18.51 -18.59 -8.13
CA ASP A 175 19.68 -19.34 -8.52
C ASP A 175 20.04 -20.36 -7.42
N LYS A 176 20.00 -21.64 -7.77
CA LYS A 176 20.32 -22.73 -6.82
C LYS A 176 21.68 -22.57 -6.16
N ASP A 177 22.67 -22.02 -6.88
CA ASP A 177 24.03 -21.84 -6.38
C ASP A 177 24.11 -20.74 -5.31
N LYS A 178 23.13 -19.85 -5.26
CA LYS A 178 22.97 -18.85 -4.19
C LYS A 178 22.22 -19.36 -2.97
N ILE A 179 21.40 -20.41 -3.12
CA ILE A 179 20.67 -21.03 -1.98
C ILE A 179 21.54 -22.10 -1.32
N ILE A 180 22.21 -22.93 -2.11
CA ILE A 180 23.03 -24.05 -1.62
C ILE A 180 24.47 -23.57 -1.45
N VAL A 181 24.76 -23.01 -0.30
CA VAL A 181 26.12 -22.58 0.08
C VAL A 181 26.75 -23.63 0.96
N LEU A 182 27.92 -24.12 0.57
CA LEU A 182 28.71 -25.02 1.42
C LEU A 182 29.01 -24.35 2.76
N LYS A 183 29.05 -25.16 3.84
CA LYS A 183 29.24 -24.64 5.22
C LYS A 183 30.45 -23.73 5.35
N GLU A 184 31.50 -23.99 4.60
CA GLU A 184 32.74 -23.21 4.58
C GLU A 184 32.60 -21.84 3.92
N GLN A 185 31.64 -21.70 2.99
CA GLN A 185 31.39 -20.48 2.23
C GLN A 185 30.28 -19.59 2.85
N ARG A 186 29.71 -19.98 3.99
CA ARG A 186 28.64 -19.21 4.62
C ARG A 186 29.15 -17.82 5.02
N PRO A 187 28.46 -16.74 4.61
CA PRO A 187 28.85 -15.41 5.03
C PRO A 187 28.78 -15.26 6.55
N LYS A 188 29.74 -14.55 7.15
CA LYS A 188 29.89 -14.36 8.61
C LYS A 188 28.61 -13.89 9.30
N LYS A 189 27.74 -13.14 8.59
CA LYS A 189 26.46 -12.64 9.11
C LYS A 189 25.44 -13.75 9.41
N LEU A 190 25.41 -14.83 8.60
CA LEU A 190 24.55 -16.02 8.85
C LEU A 190 25.06 -16.87 10.02
N LYS A 191 26.38 -16.82 10.31
CA LYS A 191 26.97 -17.49 11.46
C LYS A 191 26.57 -16.82 12.79
N LYS A 192 26.43 -15.49 12.78
CA LYS A 192 26.05 -14.70 13.98
C LYS A 192 24.60 -14.92 14.42
N LEU A 193 23.67 -15.08 13.48
CA LEU A 193 22.24 -15.35 13.78
C LEU A 193 21.99 -16.72 14.46
N LYS A 194 22.93 -17.69 14.37
CA LYS A 194 22.85 -18.98 15.07
C LYS A 194 23.46 -19.00 16.45
N GLY A 195 24.25 -17.99 16.81
CA GLY A 195 24.96 -17.91 18.11
C GLY A 195 24.20 -17.22 19.23
N GLU A 196 23.22 -16.37 18.89
CA GLU A 196 22.54 -15.52 19.88
C GLU A 196 21.28 -16.15 20.52
N ASN A 197 20.82 -17.34 20.04
CA ASN A 197 19.62 -18.01 20.59
C ASN A 197 19.95 -19.16 21.56
N ARG A 198 21.12 -19.14 22.22
CA ARG A 198 21.43 -20.07 23.32
C ARG A 198 21.86 -19.28 24.55
N GLY A 199 20.94 -18.53 25.10
CA GLY A 199 21.16 -17.83 26.37
C GLY A 199 19.82 -17.58 27.07
N GLY A 200 19.50 -18.46 28.02
CA GLY A 200 18.69 -18.13 29.18
C GLY A 200 17.24 -18.57 29.16
N ILE A 201 17.01 -19.82 29.49
CA ILE A 201 15.90 -20.20 30.38
C ILE A 201 16.59 -20.91 31.56
N GLU A 202 16.79 -20.20 32.66
CA GLU A 202 16.81 -20.69 34.02
C GLU A 202 15.78 -19.90 34.80
#